data_a125f22842cb6d9522f3ed09df40869e
#
_entry.id   a125f22842cb6d9522f3ed09df40869e
#
_cell.length_a   1.000
_cell.length_b   1.000
_cell.length_c   1.000
_cell.angle_alpha   90.00
_cell.angle_beta   90.00
_cell.angle_gamma   90.00
#
_symmetry.space_group_name_H-M   'P 1'
#
loop_
_entity.id
_entity.type
_entity.pdbx_description
1 polymer ?
#
loop_
_entity_poly.entity_id
_entity_poly.type
_entity_poly.pdbx_seq_one_letter_code
_entity_poly.pdbx_strand_id
1 'polypeptide(L)'
;MGWLDGKVALVTGGGSGIGHAVVERFLAEGARVGVLERVAARVEQLQAVCGSAVVAVPGDVTRFADNQHAVAATVRAFGQLDIFVGNAGVFDRFMALADLPGEQISAAFDELFGVNVKGAMLGAKAALPALLETEGCMIFTASVAGFFPGGGGPLYTASKHAIVGLIRQLACELAPKIRVNGVAPGGTLTDLRGLTALGQDQLLARTPAPEARLKPPEDHAGAYVFLASKENSRHTTGAIIDTTSGASARSIIPAASATPSS
;
A
#
# COMPACT_ATOMS: atom_id res chain seq x y z
N MET A 1 11.28 15.06 18.95
CA MET A 1 9.94 15.13 18.38
C MET A 1 10.01 14.55 16.99
N GLY A 2 9.21 13.52 16.73
CA GLY A 2 9.11 12.92 15.40
C GLY A 2 8.25 13.76 14.45
N TRP A 3 8.33 13.50 13.16
CA TRP A 3 7.57 14.23 12.16
C TRP A 3 6.05 14.01 12.22
N LEU A 4 5.61 12.97 12.94
CA LEU A 4 4.20 12.60 13.10
C LEU A 4 3.75 12.66 14.57
N ASP A 5 4.46 13.40 15.40
CA ASP A 5 4.13 13.54 16.82
C ASP A 5 2.68 14.03 17.00
N GLY A 6 1.92 13.30 17.82
CA GLY A 6 0.49 13.56 18.08
C GLY A 6 -0.46 13.25 16.91
N LYS A 7 0.02 12.68 15.80
CA LYS A 7 -0.81 12.28 14.65
C LYS A 7 -1.41 10.91 14.84
N VAL A 8 -2.55 10.68 14.19
CA VAL A 8 -3.26 9.40 14.18
C VAL A 8 -3.39 8.92 12.73
N ALA A 9 -2.90 7.70 12.49
CA ALA A 9 -2.98 7.07 11.18
C ALA A 9 -3.89 5.83 11.20
N LEU A 10 -4.47 5.48 10.05
CA LEU A 10 -5.07 4.18 9.77
C LEU A 10 -4.35 3.54 8.58
N VAL A 11 -3.82 2.34 8.78
CA VAL A 11 -3.09 1.57 7.75
C VAL A 11 -3.87 0.29 7.42
N THR A 12 -4.18 0.07 6.14
CA THR A 12 -4.77 -1.19 5.69
C THR A 12 -3.67 -2.20 5.32
N GLY A 13 -3.82 -3.46 5.74
CA GLY A 13 -2.79 -4.49 5.56
C GLY A 13 -1.51 -4.18 6.34
N GLY A 14 -1.67 -3.65 7.56
CA GLY A 14 -0.55 -3.26 8.41
C GLY A 14 0.11 -4.41 9.19
N GLY A 15 -0.36 -5.64 9.01
CA GLY A 15 0.15 -6.81 9.73
C GLY A 15 1.40 -7.46 9.10
N SER A 16 1.84 -7.05 7.92
CA SER A 16 3.04 -7.60 7.26
C SER A 16 3.62 -6.67 6.20
N GLY A 17 4.84 -6.98 5.74
CA GLY A 17 5.50 -6.32 4.62
C GLY A 17 5.56 -4.80 4.77
N ILE A 18 5.32 -4.08 3.67
CA ILE A 18 5.40 -2.60 3.65
C ILE A 18 4.44 -1.97 4.65
N GLY A 19 3.20 -2.50 4.78
CA GLY A 19 2.24 -1.97 5.73
C GLY A 19 2.74 -2.04 7.17
N HIS A 20 3.36 -3.14 7.57
CA HIS A 20 3.96 -3.30 8.90
C HIS A 20 5.13 -2.33 9.12
N ALA A 21 6.03 -2.23 8.14
CA ALA A 21 7.14 -1.28 8.21
C ALA A 21 6.66 0.18 8.32
N VAL A 22 5.55 0.53 7.65
CA VAL A 22 4.91 1.85 7.80
C VAL A 22 4.35 2.04 9.22
N VAL A 23 3.69 1.01 9.79
CA VAL A 23 3.19 1.06 11.17
C VAL A 23 4.33 1.32 12.15
N GLU A 24 5.39 0.51 12.10
CA GLU A 24 6.56 0.66 12.99
C GLU A 24 7.21 2.04 12.83
N ARG A 25 7.40 2.49 11.59
CA ARG A 25 8.00 3.79 11.34
C ARG A 25 7.11 4.93 11.81
N PHE A 26 5.80 4.87 11.65
CA PHE A 26 4.88 5.89 12.13
C PHE A 26 4.88 5.99 13.66
N LEU A 27 4.94 4.84 14.34
CA LEU A 27 5.09 4.78 15.81
C LEU A 27 6.40 5.44 16.25
N ALA A 28 7.51 5.14 15.57
CA ALA A 28 8.83 5.75 15.85
C ALA A 28 8.84 7.27 15.62
N GLU A 29 7.98 7.78 14.72
CA GLU A 29 7.79 9.21 14.46
C GLU A 29 6.77 9.89 15.40
N GLY A 30 6.25 9.15 16.41
CA GLY A 30 5.34 9.69 17.43
C GLY A 30 3.86 9.60 17.11
N ALA A 31 3.46 8.92 16.03
CA ALA A 31 2.07 8.70 15.70
C ALA A 31 1.44 7.58 16.55
N ARG A 32 0.10 7.57 16.63
CA ARG A 32 -0.71 6.41 17.02
C ARG A 32 -1.34 5.80 15.78
N VAL A 33 -1.50 4.47 15.76
CA VAL A 33 -1.86 3.79 14.51
C VAL A 33 -3.05 2.85 14.67
N GLY A 34 -4.10 3.07 13.89
CA GLY A 34 -5.13 2.07 13.61
C GLY A 34 -4.67 1.13 12.49
N VAL A 35 -5.04 -0.12 12.56
CA VAL A 35 -4.72 -1.11 11.53
C VAL A 35 -5.97 -1.91 11.17
N LEU A 36 -6.27 -2.01 9.87
CA LEU A 36 -7.22 -2.98 9.32
C LEU A 36 -6.44 -4.14 8.71
N GLU A 37 -6.55 -5.34 9.30
CA GLU A 37 -5.81 -6.52 8.87
C GLU A 37 -6.75 -7.73 8.75
N ARG A 38 -6.58 -8.51 7.68
CA ARG A 38 -7.44 -9.67 7.43
C ARG A 38 -7.07 -10.90 8.27
N VAL A 39 -5.79 -11.06 8.60
CA VAL A 39 -5.26 -12.22 9.32
C VAL A 39 -5.33 -11.98 10.83
N ALA A 40 -6.25 -12.68 11.51
CA ALA A 40 -6.49 -12.48 12.95
C ALA A 40 -5.23 -12.65 13.81
N ALA A 41 -4.37 -13.63 13.53
CA ALA A 41 -3.12 -13.82 14.26
C ALA A 41 -2.17 -12.61 14.16
N ARG A 42 -2.16 -11.90 13.03
CA ARG A 42 -1.37 -10.67 12.88
C ARG A 42 -1.97 -9.50 13.67
N VAL A 43 -3.29 -9.45 13.79
CA VAL A 43 -3.97 -8.47 14.65
C VAL A 43 -3.55 -8.66 16.11
N GLU A 44 -3.62 -9.89 16.61
CA GLU A 44 -3.21 -10.25 17.96
C GLU A 44 -1.73 -9.91 18.22
N GLN A 45 -0.86 -10.25 17.28
CA GLN A 45 0.57 -9.94 17.36
C GLN A 45 0.85 -8.44 17.46
N LEU A 46 0.21 -7.63 16.60
CA LEU A 46 0.35 -6.17 16.62
C LEU A 46 -0.08 -5.58 17.97
N GLN A 47 -1.21 -6.02 18.50
CA GLN A 47 -1.71 -5.56 19.80
C GLN A 47 -0.78 -5.95 20.95
N ALA A 48 -0.24 -7.16 20.91
CA ALA A 48 0.69 -7.65 21.93
C ALA A 48 2.02 -6.89 21.93
N VAL A 49 2.55 -6.58 20.74
CA VAL A 49 3.86 -5.92 20.60
C VAL A 49 3.77 -4.41 20.80
N CYS A 50 2.76 -3.76 20.23
CA CYS A 50 2.68 -2.29 20.20
C CYS A 50 1.82 -1.69 21.32
N GLY A 51 1.12 -2.52 22.11
CA GLY A 51 0.32 -2.09 23.26
C GLY A 51 -0.72 -1.02 22.90
N SER A 52 -0.85 -0.01 23.75
CA SER A 52 -1.85 1.07 23.58
C SER A 52 -1.56 2.07 22.45
N ALA A 53 -0.40 1.98 21.80
CA ALA A 53 -0.07 2.84 20.66
C ALA A 53 -0.71 2.37 19.35
N VAL A 54 -1.22 1.13 19.31
CA VAL A 54 -1.89 0.53 18.16
C VAL A 54 -3.29 0.03 18.54
N VAL A 55 -4.26 0.27 17.68
CA VAL A 55 -5.54 -0.42 17.66
C VAL A 55 -5.68 -1.20 16.34
N ALA A 56 -5.57 -2.51 16.40
CA ALA A 56 -5.72 -3.36 15.23
C ALA A 56 -7.09 -4.06 15.25
N VAL A 57 -7.77 -4.06 14.12
CA VAL A 57 -9.07 -4.71 13.96
C VAL A 57 -9.04 -5.72 12.81
N PRO A 58 -9.63 -6.91 13.00
CA PRO A 58 -9.75 -7.86 11.91
C PRO A 58 -10.82 -7.40 10.92
N GLY A 59 -10.57 -7.55 9.62
CA GLY A 59 -11.55 -7.22 8.59
C GLY A 59 -10.98 -7.29 7.18
N ASP A 60 -11.87 -7.22 6.20
CA ASP A 60 -11.57 -7.28 4.78
C ASP A 60 -11.80 -5.93 4.11
N VAL A 61 -10.76 -5.38 3.47
CA VAL A 61 -10.84 -4.09 2.76
C VAL A 61 -11.89 -4.08 1.65
N THR A 62 -12.29 -5.24 1.13
CA THR A 62 -13.32 -5.35 0.09
C THR A 62 -14.74 -5.11 0.62
N ARG A 63 -14.91 -5.00 1.95
CA ARG A 63 -16.18 -4.76 2.64
C ARG A 63 -16.18 -3.34 3.23
N PHE A 64 -17.16 -2.53 2.81
CA PHE A 64 -17.25 -1.14 3.30
C PHE A 64 -17.44 -1.06 4.82
N ALA A 65 -18.27 -1.93 5.38
CA ALA A 65 -18.52 -1.98 6.82
C ALA A 65 -17.26 -2.24 7.65
N ASP A 66 -16.32 -3.07 7.16
CA ASP A 66 -15.08 -3.37 7.86
C ASP A 66 -14.14 -2.13 7.84
N ASN A 67 -14.11 -1.40 6.71
CA ASN A 67 -13.38 -0.13 6.63
C ASN A 67 -13.99 0.93 7.57
N GLN A 68 -15.32 1.06 7.61
CA GLN A 68 -15.99 1.96 8.55
C GLN A 68 -15.70 1.59 10.01
N HIS A 69 -15.72 0.29 10.33
CA HIS A 69 -15.38 -0.21 11.66
C HIS A 69 -13.94 0.14 12.06
N ALA A 70 -12.98 -0.03 11.15
CA ALA A 70 -11.58 0.30 11.40
C ALA A 70 -11.38 1.81 11.66
N VAL A 71 -12.02 2.66 10.86
CA VAL A 71 -12.02 4.12 11.09
C VAL A 71 -12.62 4.45 12.45
N ALA A 72 -13.81 3.93 12.75
CA ALA A 72 -14.50 4.19 14.01
C ALA A 72 -13.70 3.69 15.23
N ALA A 73 -13.07 2.53 15.15
CA ALA A 73 -12.21 1.99 16.20
C ALA A 73 -10.99 2.89 16.43
N THR A 74 -10.36 3.38 15.34
CA THR A 74 -9.19 4.28 15.40
C THR A 74 -9.58 5.62 16.05
N VAL A 75 -10.65 6.25 15.58
CA VAL A 75 -11.13 7.53 16.15
C VAL A 75 -11.56 7.37 17.59
N ARG A 76 -12.25 6.29 17.94
CA ARG A 76 -12.64 6.02 19.34
C ARG A 76 -11.44 5.84 20.27
N ALA A 77 -10.36 5.20 19.80
CA ALA A 77 -9.17 4.95 20.59
C ALA A 77 -8.31 6.21 20.76
N PHE A 78 -8.22 7.05 19.71
CA PHE A 78 -7.21 8.11 19.65
C PHE A 78 -7.79 9.52 19.46
N GLY A 79 -9.10 9.65 19.29
CA GLY A 79 -9.81 10.94 19.22
C GLY A 79 -9.92 11.57 17.84
N GLN A 80 -9.08 11.16 16.86
CA GLN A 80 -9.02 11.77 15.53
C GLN A 80 -8.49 10.78 14.48
N LEU A 81 -8.48 11.21 13.20
CA LEU A 81 -7.78 10.54 12.12
C LEU A 81 -7.11 11.60 11.21
N ASP A 82 -5.79 11.63 11.15
CA ASP A 82 -5.01 12.57 10.32
C ASP A 82 -4.53 11.94 9.01
N ILE A 83 -4.27 10.62 9.01
CA ILE A 83 -3.58 9.95 7.91
C ILE A 83 -4.30 8.65 7.58
N PHE A 84 -4.65 8.45 6.31
CA PHE A 84 -5.10 7.17 5.80
C PHE A 84 -4.06 6.58 4.86
N VAL A 85 -3.64 5.33 5.09
CA VAL A 85 -2.72 4.59 4.22
C VAL A 85 -3.45 3.40 3.59
N GLY A 86 -3.78 3.52 2.31
CA GLY A 86 -4.34 2.45 1.49
C GLY A 86 -3.23 1.53 0.97
N ASN A 87 -2.84 0.53 1.78
CA ASN A 87 -1.69 -0.32 1.47
C ASN A 87 -2.08 -1.78 1.14
N ALA A 88 -3.18 -2.30 1.66
CA ALA A 88 -3.59 -3.69 1.42
C ALA A 88 -3.58 -4.07 -0.06
N GLY A 89 -3.03 -5.23 -0.39
CA GLY A 89 -2.91 -5.68 -1.76
C GLY A 89 -2.70 -7.19 -1.88
N VAL A 90 -2.89 -7.69 -3.10
CA VAL A 90 -2.59 -9.06 -3.53
C VAL A 90 -1.88 -9.01 -4.89
N PHE A 91 -1.28 -10.12 -5.31
CA PHE A 91 -0.36 -10.17 -6.44
C PHE A 91 -0.64 -11.38 -7.34
N ASP A 92 -0.56 -11.20 -8.65
CA ASP A 92 -0.76 -12.27 -9.64
C ASP A 92 0.50 -13.11 -9.95
N ARG A 93 1.56 -12.92 -9.18
CA ARG A 93 2.83 -13.67 -9.25
C ARG A 93 3.43 -13.76 -10.66
N PHE A 94 3.34 -12.68 -11.42
CA PHE A 94 3.83 -12.61 -12.80
C PHE A 94 3.16 -13.62 -13.74
N MET A 95 1.94 -14.09 -13.42
CA MET A 95 1.18 -15.00 -14.29
C MET A 95 1.02 -14.34 -15.66
N ALA A 96 1.62 -14.91 -16.69
CA ALA A 96 1.50 -14.38 -18.04
C ALA A 96 0.08 -14.61 -18.60
N LEU A 97 -0.37 -13.76 -19.52
CA LEU A 97 -1.69 -13.92 -20.14
C LEU A 97 -1.85 -15.28 -20.83
N ALA A 98 -0.77 -15.80 -21.42
CA ALA A 98 -0.77 -17.11 -22.08
C ALA A 98 -0.97 -18.29 -21.12
N ASP A 99 -0.55 -18.13 -19.85
CA ASP A 99 -0.62 -19.16 -18.81
C ASP A 99 -1.88 -19.02 -17.93
N LEU A 100 -2.63 -17.92 -18.09
CA LEU A 100 -3.82 -17.63 -17.31
C LEU A 100 -5.01 -18.41 -17.86
N PRO A 101 -5.62 -19.35 -17.11
CA PRO A 101 -6.77 -20.11 -17.58
C PRO A 101 -7.95 -19.21 -17.87
N GLY A 102 -8.51 -19.28 -19.09
CA GLY A 102 -9.57 -18.36 -19.54
C GLY A 102 -10.81 -18.34 -18.63
N GLU A 103 -11.19 -19.50 -18.12
CA GLU A 103 -12.32 -19.68 -17.20
C GLU A 103 -12.08 -19.10 -15.81
N GLN A 104 -10.82 -18.85 -15.42
CA GLN A 104 -10.45 -18.26 -14.12
C GLN A 104 -10.19 -16.76 -14.17
N ILE A 105 -10.12 -16.17 -15.37
CA ILE A 105 -9.81 -14.73 -15.54
C ILE A 105 -10.79 -13.86 -14.76
N SER A 106 -12.10 -14.13 -14.85
CA SER A 106 -13.11 -13.31 -14.17
C SER A 106 -12.93 -13.34 -12.65
N ALA A 107 -12.79 -14.53 -12.07
CA ALA A 107 -12.60 -14.67 -10.62
C ALA A 107 -11.26 -14.06 -10.14
N ALA A 108 -10.19 -14.24 -10.90
CA ALA A 108 -8.88 -13.66 -10.59
C ALA A 108 -8.90 -12.12 -10.69
N PHE A 109 -9.59 -11.58 -11.70
CA PHE A 109 -9.79 -10.13 -11.87
C PHE A 109 -10.60 -9.57 -10.69
N ASP A 110 -11.74 -10.19 -10.36
CA ASP A 110 -12.61 -9.73 -9.27
C ASP A 110 -11.89 -9.76 -7.92
N GLU A 111 -11.10 -10.81 -7.64
CA GLU A 111 -10.29 -10.89 -6.42
C GLU A 111 -9.23 -9.79 -6.39
N LEU A 112 -8.43 -9.65 -7.44
CA LEU A 112 -7.30 -8.72 -7.47
C LEU A 112 -7.76 -7.26 -7.47
N PHE A 113 -8.69 -6.89 -8.36
CA PHE A 113 -9.25 -5.54 -8.40
C PHE A 113 -10.11 -5.25 -7.18
N GLY A 114 -10.80 -6.27 -6.65
CA GLY A 114 -11.53 -6.20 -5.40
C GLY A 114 -10.68 -5.71 -4.24
N VAL A 115 -9.50 -6.30 -4.06
CA VAL A 115 -8.57 -5.91 -2.98
C VAL A 115 -7.82 -4.62 -3.34
N ASN A 116 -7.10 -4.62 -4.49
CA ASN A 116 -6.14 -3.58 -4.79
C ASN A 116 -6.79 -2.23 -5.13
N VAL A 117 -7.94 -2.24 -5.81
CA VAL A 117 -8.59 -1.01 -6.33
C VAL A 117 -9.84 -0.66 -5.53
N LYS A 118 -10.84 -1.56 -5.51
CA LYS A 118 -12.08 -1.32 -4.77
C LYS A 118 -11.82 -1.15 -3.28
N GLY A 119 -10.95 -1.98 -2.68
CA GLY A 119 -10.58 -1.87 -1.27
C GLY A 119 -9.95 -0.52 -0.93
N ALA A 120 -9.03 -0.04 -1.77
CA ALA A 120 -8.44 1.30 -1.62
C ALA A 120 -9.49 2.42 -1.67
N MET A 121 -10.44 2.33 -2.61
CA MET A 121 -11.53 3.30 -2.76
C MET A 121 -12.50 3.25 -1.57
N LEU A 122 -12.87 2.06 -1.09
CA LEU A 122 -13.74 1.89 0.07
C LEU A 122 -13.10 2.43 1.34
N GLY A 123 -11.80 2.18 1.55
CA GLY A 123 -11.04 2.71 2.67
C GLY A 123 -10.98 4.24 2.63
N ALA A 124 -10.65 4.82 1.48
CA ALA A 124 -10.67 6.27 1.28
C ALA A 124 -12.04 6.87 1.60
N LYS A 125 -13.11 6.27 1.10
CA LYS A 125 -14.48 6.73 1.35
C LYS A 125 -14.86 6.66 2.83
N ALA A 126 -14.45 5.60 3.53
CA ALA A 126 -14.71 5.45 4.96
C ALA A 126 -13.92 6.47 5.80
N ALA A 127 -12.65 6.73 5.43
CA ALA A 127 -11.77 7.66 6.15
C ALA A 127 -12.11 9.14 5.90
N LEU A 128 -12.70 9.46 4.74
CA LEU A 128 -12.91 10.83 4.26
C LEU A 128 -13.57 11.77 5.27
N PRO A 129 -14.67 11.41 5.98
CA PRO A 129 -15.28 12.33 6.94
C PRO A 129 -14.33 12.74 8.06
N ALA A 130 -13.61 11.78 8.66
CA ALA A 130 -12.66 12.05 9.75
C ALA A 130 -11.45 12.85 9.28
N LEU A 131 -10.95 12.59 8.06
CA LEU A 131 -9.84 13.33 7.47
C LEU A 131 -10.23 14.79 7.13
N LEU A 132 -11.48 15.06 6.80
CA LEU A 132 -11.96 16.43 6.56
C LEU A 132 -11.93 17.28 7.84
N GLU A 133 -12.19 16.69 9.01
CA GLU A 133 -12.13 17.37 10.30
C GLU A 133 -10.69 17.79 10.68
N THR A 134 -9.68 17.02 10.24
CA THR A 134 -8.28 17.27 10.57
C THR A 134 -7.49 17.95 9.45
N GLU A 135 -8.11 18.17 8.29
CA GLU A 135 -7.43 18.52 7.03
C GLU A 135 -6.23 17.58 6.76
N GLY A 136 -6.51 16.30 6.88
CA GLY A 136 -5.51 15.23 6.87
C GLY A 136 -4.97 14.87 5.49
N CYS A 137 -4.49 13.63 5.35
CA CYS A 137 -4.00 13.14 4.05
C CYS A 137 -4.31 11.67 3.81
N MET A 138 -4.29 11.30 2.53
CA MET A 138 -4.35 9.91 2.05
C MET A 138 -3.06 9.55 1.32
N ILE A 139 -2.54 8.36 1.57
CA ILE A 139 -1.34 7.83 0.91
C ILE A 139 -1.67 6.42 0.41
N PHE A 140 -1.46 6.18 -0.88
CA PHE A 140 -1.73 4.86 -1.47
C PHE A 140 -0.44 4.17 -1.87
N THR A 141 -0.36 2.87 -1.59
CA THR A 141 0.73 2.01 -2.09
C THR A 141 0.45 1.64 -3.55
N ALA A 142 1.05 2.41 -4.46
CA ALA A 142 1.10 2.11 -5.88
C ALA A 142 2.10 0.96 -6.14
N SER A 143 2.85 1.04 -7.21
CA SER A 143 3.97 0.16 -7.57
C SER A 143 4.67 0.74 -8.79
N VAL A 144 5.91 0.34 -9.04
CA VAL A 144 6.55 0.53 -10.35
C VAL A 144 5.68 -0.05 -11.49
N ALA A 145 4.93 -1.12 -11.22
CA ALA A 145 3.97 -1.71 -12.15
C ALA A 145 2.80 -0.78 -12.51
N GLY A 146 2.60 0.32 -11.79
CA GLY A 146 1.63 1.36 -12.15
C GLY A 146 2.11 2.32 -13.23
N PHE A 147 3.37 2.21 -13.67
CA PHE A 147 4.00 3.10 -14.65
C PHE A 147 4.68 2.34 -15.79
N PHE A 148 5.21 1.14 -15.49
CA PHE A 148 6.02 0.37 -16.41
C PHE A 148 5.59 -1.10 -16.43
N PRO A 149 5.79 -1.81 -17.54
CA PRO A 149 5.59 -3.25 -17.59
C PRO A 149 6.68 -3.99 -16.79
N GLY A 150 6.44 -5.28 -16.52
CA GLY A 150 7.44 -6.16 -15.89
C GLY A 150 7.49 -6.10 -14.35
N GLY A 151 6.62 -5.32 -13.72
CA GLY A 151 6.48 -5.30 -12.26
C GLY A 151 5.42 -6.27 -11.71
N GLY A 152 4.80 -7.05 -12.57
CA GLY A 152 3.76 -8.05 -12.28
C GLY A 152 3.20 -8.63 -13.56
N GLY A 153 2.23 -9.53 -13.46
CA GLY A 153 1.43 -9.98 -14.57
C GLY A 153 0.38 -8.93 -15.02
N PRO A 154 -0.45 -9.23 -16.03
CA PRO A 154 -1.37 -8.27 -16.63
C PRO A 154 -2.42 -7.74 -15.65
N LEU A 155 -2.95 -8.59 -14.74
CA LEU A 155 -3.96 -8.17 -13.77
C LEU A 155 -3.39 -7.19 -12.74
N TYR A 156 -2.22 -7.52 -12.18
CA TYR A 156 -1.56 -6.67 -11.19
C TYR A 156 -1.14 -5.34 -11.79
N THR A 157 -0.50 -5.37 -12.95
CA THR A 157 -0.07 -4.17 -13.68
C THR A 157 -1.25 -3.24 -13.96
N ALA A 158 -2.37 -3.78 -14.48
CA ALA A 158 -3.57 -3.00 -14.71
C ALA A 158 -4.14 -2.39 -13.40
N SER A 159 -4.17 -3.16 -12.30
CA SER A 159 -4.66 -2.65 -11.02
C SER A 159 -3.80 -1.51 -10.47
N LYS A 160 -2.47 -1.59 -10.63
CA LYS A 160 -1.56 -0.54 -10.15
C LYS A 160 -1.60 0.72 -11.01
N HIS A 161 -1.87 0.61 -12.31
CA HIS A 161 -2.23 1.77 -13.15
C HIS A 161 -3.54 2.42 -12.69
N ALA A 162 -4.55 1.62 -12.32
CA ALA A 162 -5.79 2.13 -11.76
C ALA A 162 -5.56 2.91 -10.44
N ILE A 163 -4.65 2.45 -9.56
CA ILE A 163 -4.28 3.17 -8.34
C ILE A 163 -3.61 4.51 -8.65
N VAL A 164 -2.74 4.58 -9.66
CA VAL A 164 -2.13 5.85 -10.11
C VAL A 164 -3.22 6.83 -10.56
N GLY A 165 -4.21 6.35 -11.34
CA GLY A 165 -5.38 7.15 -11.75
C GLY A 165 -6.21 7.62 -10.54
N LEU A 166 -6.47 6.73 -9.58
CA LEU A 166 -7.22 7.05 -8.37
C LEU A 166 -6.53 8.14 -7.53
N ILE A 167 -5.21 8.04 -7.33
CA ILE A 167 -4.43 9.05 -6.59
C ILE A 167 -4.60 10.43 -7.23
N ARG A 168 -4.44 10.53 -8.56
CA ARG A 168 -4.52 11.79 -9.29
C ARG A 168 -5.94 12.39 -9.25
N GLN A 169 -6.96 11.53 -9.40
CA GLN A 169 -8.36 11.97 -9.33
C GLN A 169 -8.71 12.48 -7.94
N LEU A 170 -8.41 11.73 -6.89
CA LEU A 170 -8.70 12.14 -5.52
C LEU A 170 -7.89 13.39 -5.10
N ALA A 171 -6.65 13.53 -5.58
CA ALA A 171 -5.86 14.73 -5.34
C ALA A 171 -6.51 15.98 -5.95
N CYS A 172 -7.05 15.87 -7.16
CA CYS A 172 -7.80 16.95 -7.82
C CYS A 172 -9.11 17.26 -7.09
N GLU A 173 -9.86 16.23 -6.71
CA GLU A 173 -11.20 16.36 -6.12
C GLU A 173 -11.17 16.91 -4.70
N LEU A 174 -10.17 16.51 -3.90
CA LEU A 174 -10.15 16.80 -2.46
C LEU A 174 -9.26 17.99 -2.07
N ALA A 175 -8.46 18.51 -3.01
CA ALA A 175 -7.67 19.71 -2.77
C ALA A 175 -8.59 20.95 -2.56
N PRO A 176 -8.18 21.93 -1.76
CA PRO A 176 -6.95 21.97 -0.96
C PRO A 176 -7.08 21.31 0.43
N LYS A 177 -8.25 20.78 0.79
CA LYS A 177 -8.55 20.32 2.16
C LYS A 177 -7.76 19.04 2.53
N ILE A 178 -7.67 18.09 1.61
CA ILE A 178 -7.00 16.82 1.83
C ILE A 178 -5.92 16.64 0.77
N ARG A 179 -4.70 16.30 1.19
CA ARG A 179 -3.63 15.91 0.29
C ARG A 179 -3.73 14.42 -0.02
N VAL A 180 -3.61 14.06 -1.28
CA VAL A 180 -3.65 12.66 -1.72
C VAL A 180 -2.41 12.35 -2.54
N ASN A 181 -1.61 11.40 -2.10
CA ASN A 181 -0.34 11.04 -2.71
C ASN A 181 -0.15 9.53 -2.74
N GLY A 182 0.95 9.09 -3.33
CA GLY A 182 1.30 7.68 -3.38
C GLY A 182 2.79 7.41 -3.21
N VAL A 183 3.09 6.15 -2.91
CA VAL A 183 4.43 5.59 -2.97
C VAL A 183 4.42 4.46 -3.97
N ALA A 184 5.43 4.39 -4.84
CA ALA A 184 5.60 3.35 -5.84
C ALA A 184 6.84 2.48 -5.52
N PRO A 185 6.67 1.42 -4.72
CA PRO A 185 7.74 0.48 -4.45
C PRO A 185 8.15 -0.32 -5.69
N GLY A 186 9.43 -0.73 -5.72
CA GLY A 186 9.92 -1.80 -6.60
C GLY A 186 9.76 -3.17 -5.98
N GLY A 187 10.62 -4.11 -6.39
CA GLY A 187 10.68 -5.44 -5.79
C GLY A 187 11.04 -5.35 -4.30
N THR A 188 10.18 -5.91 -3.45
CA THR A 188 10.28 -5.81 -1.99
C THR A 188 10.12 -7.19 -1.37
N LEU A 189 10.93 -7.49 -0.35
CA LEU A 189 10.83 -8.71 0.46
C LEU A 189 9.55 -8.66 1.31
N THR A 190 8.46 -9.24 0.80
CA THR A 190 7.17 -9.24 1.49
C THR A 190 6.43 -10.57 1.33
N ASP A 191 5.54 -10.86 2.26
CA ASP A 191 4.58 -11.98 2.17
C ASP A 191 3.34 -11.57 1.37
N LEU A 192 3.51 -10.83 0.27
CA LEU A 192 2.38 -10.39 -0.54
C LEU A 192 1.65 -11.61 -1.10
N ARG A 193 0.39 -11.80 -0.67
CA ARG A 193 -0.41 -12.97 -1.00
C ARG A 193 -0.70 -13.06 -2.49
N GLY A 194 -0.62 -14.27 -3.05
CA GLY A 194 -1.11 -14.60 -4.38
C GLY A 194 -2.63 -14.68 -4.44
N LEU A 195 -3.18 -14.96 -5.63
CA LEU A 195 -4.61 -15.05 -5.85
C LEU A 195 -5.14 -16.45 -5.49
N THR A 196 -6.16 -16.50 -4.65
CA THR A 196 -6.87 -17.73 -4.30
C THR A 196 -7.56 -18.33 -5.54
N ALA A 197 -8.13 -17.49 -6.39
CA ALA A 197 -8.76 -17.89 -7.64
C ALA A 197 -7.81 -18.64 -8.61
N LEU A 198 -6.49 -18.49 -8.42
CA LEU A 198 -5.46 -19.18 -9.20
C LEU A 198 -4.69 -20.22 -8.38
N GLY A 199 -5.15 -20.55 -7.17
CA GLY A 199 -4.45 -21.49 -6.28
C GLY A 199 -3.10 -20.99 -5.79
N GLN A 200 -2.86 -19.67 -5.80
CA GLN A 200 -1.57 -19.05 -5.48
C GLN A 200 -1.45 -18.61 -4.01
N ASP A 201 -2.51 -18.73 -3.22
CA ASP A 201 -2.60 -18.26 -1.84
C ASP A 201 -1.67 -19.00 -0.88
N GLN A 202 -1.35 -20.26 -1.17
CA GLN A 202 -0.44 -21.10 -0.38
C GLN A 202 1.03 -21.03 -0.84
N LEU A 203 1.29 -20.42 -1.98
CA LEU A 203 2.65 -20.24 -2.46
C LEU A 203 3.31 -19.11 -1.66
N LEU A 204 4.30 -19.45 -0.83
CA LEU A 204 5.20 -18.46 -0.25
C LEU A 204 5.79 -17.60 -1.36
N ALA A 205 5.85 -16.29 -1.12
CA ALA A 205 6.27 -15.31 -2.11
C ALA A 205 7.76 -15.46 -2.49
N ARG A 206 8.11 -16.52 -3.20
CA ARG A 206 9.35 -16.51 -3.98
C ARG A 206 9.07 -15.74 -5.25
N THR A 207 9.33 -14.45 -5.20
CA THR A 207 9.38 -13.61 -6.39
C THR A 207 10.50 -14.17 -7.28
N PRO A 208 10.29 -14.35 -8.60
CA PRO A 208 11.36 -14.77 -9.52
C PRO A 208 12.44 -13.71 -9.72
N ALA A 209 12.36 -12.59 -9.01
CA ALA A 209 13.43 -11.59 -9.02
C ALA A 209 14.65 -12.13 -8.24
N PRO A 210 15.87 -11.94 -8.76
CA PRO A 210 17.08 -12.22 -8.00
C PRO A 210 17.00 -11.51 -6.64
N GLU A 211 17.25 -12.22 -5.53
CA GLU A 211 17.19 -11.67 -4.17
C GLU A 211 17.97 -10.36 -4.01
N ALA A 212 19.08 -10.22 -4.74
CA ALA A 212 19.88 -9.00 -4.80
C ALA A 212 19.14 -7.74 -5.30
N ARG A 213 17.94 -7.89 -5.89
CA ARG A 213 17.09 -6.77 -6.36
C ARG A 213 15.91 -6.49 -5.45
N LEU A 214 15.65 -7.32 -4.45
CA LEU A 214 14.59 -7.12 -3.49
C LEU A 214 15.09 -6.21 -2.36
N LYS A 215 14.29 -5.24 -1.99
CA LYS A 215 14.56 -4.31 -0.89
C LYS A 215 13.79 -4.73 0.37
N PRO A 216 14.33 -4.49 1.56
CA PRO A 216 13.55 -4.66 2.78
C PRO A 216 12.38 -3.66 2.79
N PRO A 217 11.23 -4.02 3.39
CA PRO A 217 10.05 -3.14 3.46
C PRO A 217 10.32 -1.78 4.10
N GLU A 218 11.24 -1.73 5.06
CA GLU A 218 11.62 -0.54 5.84
C GLU A 218 12.20 0.57 4.96
N ASP A 219 12.86 0.22 3.86
CA ASP A 219 13.46 1.18 2.91
C ASP A 219 12.40 2.10 2.28
N HIS A 220 11.14 1.68 2.25
CA HIS A 220 10.05 2.45 1.68
C HIS A 220 9.36 3.37 2.69
N ALA A 221 9.44 3.06 3.99
CA ALA A 221 8.64 3.71 5.04
C ALA A 221 8.90 5.22 5.17
N GLY A 222 10.13 5.68 4.89
CA GLY A 222 10.48 7.10 4.93
C GLY A 222 9.68 7.97 3.96
N ALA A 223 9.33 7.44 2.78
CA ALA A 223 8.49 8.15 1.82
C ALA A 223 7.07 8.38 2.35
N TYR A 224 6.51 7.41 3.08
CA TYR A 224 5.20 7.56 3.72
C TYR A 224 5.24 8.61 4.84
N VAL A 225 6.30 8.64 5.66
CA VAL A 225 6.48 9.67 6.70
C VAL A 225 6.53 11.06 6.08
N PHE A 226 7.32 11.26 5.01
CA PHE A 226 7.39 12.54 4.30
C PHE A 226 6.01 12.99 3.81
N LEU A 227 5.27 12.11 3.11
CA LEU A 227 3.95 12.43 2.59
C LEU A 227 2.90 12.62 3.68
N ALA A 228 3.02 11.95 4.82
CA ALA A 228 2.14 12.11 5.97
C ALA A 228 2.36 13.44 6.70
N SER A 229 3.60 13.93 6.77
CA SER A 229 3.96 15.16 7.47
C SER A 229 3.40 16.41 6.78
N LYS A 230 2.42 17.07 7.40
CA LYS A 230 1.83 18.32 6.89
C LYS A 230 2.88 19.42 6.78
N GLU A 231 3.85 19.46 7.69
CA GLU A 231 4.92 20.45 7.69
C GLU A 231 5.85 20.29 6.49
N ASN A 232 6.28 19.04 6.20
CA ASN A 232 7.27 18.76 5.17
C ASN A 232 6.70 18.61 3.76
N SER A 233 5.39 18.36 3.63
CA SER A 233 4.74 18.13 2.33
C SER A 233 3.41 18.89 2.15
N ARG A 234 3.29 20.08 2.76
CA ARG A 234 2.06 20.88 2.77
C ARG A 234 1.44 21.11 1.39
N HIS A 235 2.26 21.34 0.38
CA HIS A 235 1.82 21.63 -0.99
C HIS A 235 1.95 20.42 -1.93
N THR A 236 2.26 19.24 -1.39
CA THR A 236 2.41 18.00 -2.18
C THR A 236 1.09 17.26 -2.23
N THR A 237 0.43 17.25 -3.38
CA THR A 237 -0.76 16.45 -3.67
C THR A 237 -0.71 15.96 -5.12
N GLY A 238 -1.21 14.77 -5.40
CA GLY A 238 -1.12 14.10 -6.70
C GLY A 238 0.26 13.52 -7.03
N ALA A 239 1.23 13.66 -6.13
CA ALA A 239 2.58 13.13 -6.32
C ALA A 239 2.64 11.62 -5.99
N ILE A 240 3.52 10.91 -6.70
CA ILE A 240 3.83 9.51 -6.41
C ILE A 240 5.34 9.39 -6.34
N ILE A 241 5.84 9.04 -5.14
CA ILE A 241 7.28 8.90 -4.89
C ILE A 241 7.72 7.51 -5.33
N ASP A 242 8.66 7.47 -6.27
CA ASP A 242 9.32 6.25 -6.70
C ASP A 242 10.40 5.86 -5.66
N THR A 243 10.27 4.64 -5.13
CA THR A 243 11.22 4.06 -4.18
C THR A 243 11.90 2.79 -4.74
N THR A 244 12.09 2.76 -6.08
CA THR A 244 12.69 1.62 -6.80
C THR A 244 14.22 1.62 -6.82
N SER A 245 14.88 2.60 -6.21
CA SER A 245 16.34 2.83 -6.29
C SER A 245 16.82 2.99 -7.75
N GLY A 246 16.00 3.66 -8.57
CA GLY A 246 16.30 3.95 -9.97
C GLY A 246 16.06 2.78 -10.93
N ALA A 247 15.42 1.70 -10.49
CA ALA A 247 15.08 0.59 -11.40
C ALA A 247 14.15 1.05 -12.54
N SER A 248 13.23 1.97 -12.26
CA SER A 248 12.35 2.60 -13.24
C SER A 248 13.10 3.44 -14.27
N ALA A 249 14.19 4.10 -13.87
CA ALA A 249 15.02 4.91 -14.76
C ALA A 249 15.94 4.07 -15.67
N ARG A 250 16.28 2.85 -15.25
CA ARG A 250 17.19 1.96 -15.99
C ARG A 250 16.50 1.19 -17.12
N SER A 251 15.19 1.08 -17.13
CA SER A 251 14.46 0.32 -18.16
C SER A 251 14.49 0.98 -19.55
N ILE A 252 14.97 2.22 -19.67
CA ILE A 252 15.08 2.96 -20.93
C ILE A 252 16.45 2.78 -21.59
N ILE A 253 17.45 2.29 -20.86
CA ILE A 253 18.79 2.03 -21.42
C ILE A 253 18.98 0.52 -21.48
N PRO A 254 19.06 -0.10 -22.68
CA PRO A 254 19.48 -1.51 -22.79
C PRO A 254 20.87 -1.63 -22.13
N ALA A 255 21.03 -2.63 -21.26
CA ALA A 255 22.36 -2.94 -20.74
C ALA A 255 23.28 -3.14 -21.97
N ALA A 256 24.30 -2.31 -22.10
CA ALA A 256 25.31 -2.51 -23.12
C ALA A 256 25.78 -3.95 -22.98
N SER A 257 25.64 -4.73 -24.08
CA SER A 257 26.15 -6.09 -24.15
C SER A 257 27.64 -6.02 -23.80
N ALA A 258 27.99 -6.59 -22.65
CA ALA A 258 29.41 -6.84 -22.36
C ALA A 258 29.92 -7.76 -23.47
N THR A 259 30.58 -7.18 -24.45
CA THR A 259 31.39 -7.94 -25.41
C THR A 259 32.46 -8.64 -24.60
N PRO A 260 32.58 -9.99 -24.70
CA PRO A 260 33.70 -10.66 -24.11
C PRO A 260 34.94 -10.12 -24.82
N SER A 261 35.90 -9.57 -24.08
CA SER A 261 37.24 -9.29 -24.56
C SER A 261 37.88 -10.61 -24.99
N SER A 262 38.14 -10.69 -26.27
CA SER A 262 38.96 -11.75 -26.93
C SER A 262 40.35 -11.85 -26.33
#